data_2107bb609e458e9e69b3520aea0e8e59
#
_entry.id   2107bb609e458e9e69b3520aea0e8e59
#
_cell.length_a   1.000
_cell.length_b   1.000
_cell.length_c   1.000
_cell.angle_alpha   90.00
_cell.angle_beta   90.00
_cell.angle_gamma   90.00
#
_symmetry.space_group_name_H-M   'P 1'
#
loop_
_entity.id
_entity.type
_entity.pdbx_description
1 polymer ?
#
loop_
_entity_poly.entity_id
_entity_poly.type
_entity_poly.pdbx_seq_one_letter_code
_entity_poly.pdbx_strand_id
1 'polypeptide(L)'
;ALYLAQNGADAVKVGIGPGSICTTRVVAGVGFPQFSAVLEVAAALKGTGVPVIADGGIRYTGDIPKAIAAGADCVMLGSLLAGTKESPGETIIYEGRKFKSYRGMGSVEAMKHGSKDRYFQDNQSDSKKLVPEGVVGRVPYKGTLSEVMYQIIGGLRAGMGYVGAPDIKSLKKSTFIRITAAGMRESHPHDVSITREAPNYSSK
;
A
#
# COMPACT_ATOMS: atom_id res chain seq x y z
N ALA A 1 18.80 4.24 -3.55
CA ALA A 1 18.81 2.77 -3.40
C ALA A 1 20.23 2.20 -3.45
N LEU A 2 21.00 2.47 -4.51
CA LEU A 2 22.38 1.98 -4.63
C LEU A 2 23.27 2.44 -3.46
N TYR A 3 23.15 3.69 -3.06
CA TYR A 3 23.88 4.21 -1.90
C TYR A 3 23.56 3.44 -0.62
N LEU A 4 22.30 3.12 -0.37
CA LEU A 4 21.91 2.32 0.79
C LEU A 4 22.47 0.89 0.72
N ALA A 5 22.39 0.24 -0.43
CA ALA A 5 22.94 -1.09 -0.64
C ALA A 5 24.47 -1.12 -0.43
N GLN A 6 25.20 -0.12 -0.95
CA GLN A 6 26.64 0.02 -0.78
C GLN A 6 27.05 0.29 0.66
N ASN A 7 26.17 0.83 1.48
CA ASN A 7 26.39 1.09 2.91
C ASN A 7 25.76 0.02 3.82
N GLY A 8 25.50 -1.17 3.31
CA GLY A 8 25.17 -2.35 4.11
C GLY A 8 23.68 -2.53 4.43
N ALA A 9 22.78 -1.90 3.67
CA ALA A 9 21.34 -2.18 3.82
C ALA A 9 21.02 -3.60 3.35
N ASP A 10 20.32 -4.37 4.19
CA ASP A 10 19.88 -5.74 3.88
C ASP A 10 18.67 -5.77 2.93
N ALA A 11 17.91 -4.69 2.85
CA ALA A 11 16.79 -4.50 1.95
C ALA A 11 16.51 -3.01 1.74
N VAL A 12 15.88 -2.66 0.61
CA VAL A 12 15.44 -1.28 0.34
C VAL A 12 13.92 -1.21 0.25
N LYS A 13 13.31 -0.41 1.12
CA LYS A 13 11.87 -0.16 1.12
C LYS A 13 11.53 1.08 0.30
N VAL A 14 10.65 0.92 -0.68
CA VAL A 14 10.29 1.93 -1.68
C VAL A 14 8.87 2.41 -1.44
N GLY A 15 8.70 3.70 -1.22
CA GLY A 15 7.38 4.31 -1.09
C GLY A 15 7.38 5.56 -0.22
N ILE A 16 7.35 6.75 -0.85
CA ILE A 16 7.16 8.03 -0.18
C ILE A 16 5.78 8.58 -0.55
N GLY A 17 4.89 8.61 0.42
CA GLY A 17 3.56 9.19 0.31
C GLY A 17 2.48 8.42 -0.46
N PRO A 18 2.63 7.13 -0.87
CA PRO A 18 1.55 6.44 -1.58
C PRO A 18 0.47 5.87 -0.67
N GLY A 19 0.65 5.89 0.65
CA GLY A 19 -0.31 5.34 1.61
C GLY A 19 -1.64 6.09 1.61
N SER A 20 -2.75 5.35 1.83
CA SER A 20 -4.12 5.90 1.75
C SER A 20 -4.45 6.98 2.79
N ILE A 21 -3.68 7.04 3.87
CA ILE A 21 -3.81 8.01 4.98
C ILE A 21 -2.65 9.00 5.02
N CYS A 22 -1.78 9.02 4.00
CA CYS A 22 -0.63 9.89 3.90
C CYS A 22 -0.98 11.16 3.12
N THR A 23 -0.52 12.32 3.61
CA THR A 23 -0.67 13.61 2.94
C THR A 23 0.67 14.24 2.57
N THR A 24 1.80 13.55 2.71
CA THR A 24 3.14 14.05 2.38
C THR A 24 3.21 14.65 0.99
N ARG A 25 2.64 14.00 -0.02
CA ARG A 25 2.66 14.49 -1.40
C ARG A 25 1.91 15.81 -1.59
N VAL A 26 0.91 16.08 -0.77
CA VAL A 26 0.12 17.32 -0.80
C VAL A 26 0.75 18.39 0.07
N VAL A 27 1.20 18.04 1.27
CA VAL A 27 1.74 18.98 2.26
C VAL A 27 3.18 19.38 1.93
N ALA A 28 4.02 18.41 1.60
CA ALA A 28 5.44 18.65 1.30
C ALA A 28 5.73 18.76 -0.20
N GLY A 29 4.79 18.40 -1.09
CA GLY A 29 4.97 18.43 -2.53
C GLY A 29 5.97 17.38 -3.06
N VAL A 30 6.33 16.39 -2.26
CA VAL A 30 7.33 15.37 -2.57
C VAL A 30 6.66 14.01 -2.78
N GLY A 31 7.08 13.30 -3.81
CA GLY A 31 6.60 11.96 -4.11
C GLY A 31 6.97 11.52 -5.51
N PHE A 32 6.77 10.23 -5.76
CA PHE A 32 7.00 9.61 -7.06
C PHE A 32 5.90 8.58 -7.32
N PRO A 33 5.39 8.40 -8.55
CA PRO A 33 4.41 7.35 -8.85
C PRO A 33 4.94 5.98 -8.43
N GLN A 34 4.21 5.30 -7.55
CA GLN A 34 4.73 4.13 -6.81
C GLN A 34 5.21 3.00 -7.72
N PHE A 35 4.45 2.68 -8.76
CA PHE A 35 4.83 1.63 -9.71
C PHE A 35 6.16 1.95 -10.41
N SER A 36 6.33 3.19 -10.88
CA SER A 36 7.57 3.66 -11.51
C SER A 36 8.73 3.67 -10.52
N ALA A 37 8.49 4.06 -9.26
CA ALA A 37 9.51 4.03 -8.22
C ALA A 37 10.05 2.61 -7.98
N VAL A 38 9.16 1.61 -7.93
CA VAL A 38 9.54 0.20 -7.78
C VAL A 38 10.35 -0.29 -8.99
N LEU A 39 9.90 0.02 -10.20
CA LEU A 39 10.62 -0.33 -11.44
C LEU A 39 12.06 0.24 -11.46
N GLU A 40 12.20 1.52 -11.17
CA GLU A 40 13.51 2.19 -11.21
C GLU A 40 14.45 1.68 -10.11
N VAL A 41 13.94 1.49 -8.89
CA VAL A 41 14.75 0.97 -7.79
C VAL A 41 15.14 -0.48 -8.03
N ALA A 42 14.23 -1.33 -8.50
CA ALA A 42 14.54 -2.72 -8.83
C ALA A 42 15.58 -2.82 -9.96
N ALA A 43 15.49 -1.97 -10.98
CA ALA A 43 16.48 -1.90 -12.04
C ALA A 43 17.87 -1.47 -11.50
N ALA A 44 17.90 -0.46 -10.63
CA ALA A 44 19.14 0.04 -10.03
C ALA A 44 19.81 -1.02 -9.11
N LEU A 45 19.04 -1.81 -8.38
CA LEU A 45 19.55 -2.85 -7.47
C LEU A 45 19.84 -4.18 -8.15
N LYS A 46 19.60 -4.29 -9.45
CA LYS A 46 19.86 -5.53 -10.20
C LYS A 46 21.32 -5.97 -10.04
N GLY A 47 21.52 -7.22 -9.59
CA GLY A 47 22.85 -7.80 -9.38
C GLY A 47 23.50 -7.49 -8.03
N THR A 48 22.91 -6.64 -7.18
CA THR A 48 23.45 -6.35 -5.85
C THR A 48 23.10 -7.41 -4.81
N GLY A 49 22.07 -8.23 -5.05
CA GLY A 49 21.51 -9.16 -4.06
C GLY A 49 20.61 -8.51 -3.00
N VAL A 50 20.46 -7.19 -3.01
CA VAL A 50 19.62 -6.44 -2.04
C VAL A 50 18.16 -6.42 -2.51
N PRO A 51 17.21 -7.01 -1.75
CA PRO A 51 15.80 -7.10 -2.14
C PRO A 51 15.06 -5.75 -2.02
N VAL A 52 13.97 -5.67 -2.78
CA VAL A 52 13.08 -4.49 -2.82
C VAL A 52 11.76 -4.80 -2.14
N ILE A 53 11.35 -3.93 -1.20
CA ILE A 53 10.06 -3.95 -0.54
C ILE A 53 9.19 -2.82 -1.12
N ALA A 54 8.09 -3.16 -1.81
CA ALA A 54 7.14 -2.16 -2.30
C ALA A 54 6.17 -1.78 -1.18
N ASP A 55 6.31 -0.54 -0.66
CA ASP A 55 5.53 -0.05 0.47
C ASP A 55 4.50 1.00 0.04
N GLY A 56 3.25 0.66 0.17
CA GLY A 56 2.12 1.56 -0.05
C GLY A 56 1.60 1.61 -1.49
N GLY A 57 0.44 2.24 -1.65
CA GLY A 57 -0.25 2.36 -2.93
C GLY A 57 -1.01 1.12 -3.38
N ILE A 58 -0.97 0.03 -2.62
CA ILE A 58 -1.69 -1.22 -2.90
C ILE A 58 -3.12 -1.11 -2.37
N ARG A 59 -4.07 -1.08 -3.27
CA ARG A 59 -5.50 -0.91 -2.99
C ARG A 59 -6.32 -2.17 -3.23
N TYR A 60 -5.93 -2.94 -4.23
CA TYR A 60 -6.58 -4.18 -4.64
C TYR A 60 -5.59 -5.34 -4.61
N THR A 61 -6.08 -6.56 -4.52
CA THR A 61 -5.25 -7.77 -4.56
C THR A 61 -4.41 -7.84 -5.84
N GLY A 62 -4.94 -7.38 -6.97
CA GLY A 62 -4.24 -7.32 -8.25
C GLY A 62 -3.06 -6.33 -8.32
N ASP A 63 -2.95 -5.40 -7.37
CA ASP A 63 -1.79 -4.51 -7.31
C ASP A 63 -0.52 -5.24 -6.81
N ILE A 64 -0.69 -6.33 -6.06
CA ILE A 64 0.42 -7.14 -5.53
C ILE A 64 1.22 -7.81 -6.65
N PRO A 65 0.61 -8.61 -7.56
CA PRO A 65 1.35 -9.18 -8.68
C PRO A 65 1.97 -8.10 -9.58
N LYS A 66 1.35 -6.93 -9.72
CA LYS A 66 1.95 -5.81 -10.46
C LYS A 66 3.23 -5.28 -9.78
N ALA A 67 3.21 -5.10 -8.46
CA ALA A 67 4.39 -4.66 -7.71
C ALA A 67 5.53 -5.68 -7.79
N ILE A 68 5.23 -6.97 -7.66
CA ILE A 68 6.20 -8.06 -7.79
C ILE A 68 6.77 -8.12 -9.22
N ALA A 69 5.91 -8.05 -10.22
CA ALA A 69 6.33 -8.03 -11.62
C ALA A 69 7.17 -6.79 -11.96
N ALA A 70 6.93 -5.64 -11.28
CA ALA A 70 7.79 -4.46 -11.37
C ALA A 70 9.19 -4.65 -10.74
N GLY A 71 9.42 -5.77 -10.04
CA GLY A 71 10.72 -6.13 -9.49
C GLY A 71 10.77 -6.21 -7.96
N ALA A 72 9.69 -5.88 -7.24
CA ALA A 72 9.65 -6.06 -5.80
C ALA A 72 9.75 -7.54 -5.40
N ASP A 73 10.40 -7.81 -4.28
CA ASP A 73 10.52 -9.15 -3.69
C ASP A 73 9.37 -9.43 -2.71
N CYS A 74 8.88 -8.38 -2.06
CA CYS A 74 7.68 -8.43 -1.22
C CYS A 74 6.96 -7.07 -1.23
N VAL A 75 5.78 -7.04 -0.60
CA VAL A 75 4.95 -5.83 -0.48
C VAL A 75 4.65 -5.54 0.98
N MET A 76 4.55 -4.26 1.33
CA MET A 76 4.06 -3.81 2.62
C MET A 76 2.63 -3.28 2.46
N LEU A 77 1.72 -3.81 3.27
CA LEU A 77 0.29 -3.53 3.19
C LEU A 77 -0.18 -2.74 4.42
N GLY A 78 -0.85 -1.64 4.19
CA GLY A 78 -1.49 -0.84 5.24
C GLY A 78 -3.02 -0.99 5.22
N SER A 79 -3.71 -0.22 4.39
CA SER A 79 -5.18 -0.14 4.35
C SER A 79 -5.87 -1.47 4.06
N LEU A 80 -5.25 -2.37 3.30
CA LEU A 80 -5.83 -3.69 3.05
C LEU A 80 -5.97 -4.51 4.32
N LEU A 81 -5.08 -4.34 5.29
CA LEU A 81 -5.07 -5.07 6.56
C LEU A 81 -5.66 -4.25 7.73
N ALA A 82 -5.80 -2.94 7.58
CA ALA A 82 -6.25 -2.05 8.65
C ALA A 82 -7.67 -2.36 9.17
N GLY A 83 -8.53 -2.96 8.32
CA GLY A 83 -9.90 -3.38 8.67
C GLY A 83 -10.02 -4.75 9.32
N THR A 84 -8.92 -5.47 9.53
CA THR A 84 -8.95 -6.82 10.13
C THR A 84 -9.23 -6.77 11.63
N LYS A 85 -9.76 -7.87 12.18
CA LYS A 85 -10.01 -8.03 13.62
C LYS A 85 -8.74 -7.77 14.44
N GLU A 86 -7.61 -8.25 13.96
CA GLU A 86 -6.30 -8.20 14.63
C GLU A 86 -5.63 -6.83 14.55
N SER A 87 -6.07 -5.95 13.65
CA SER A 87 -5.57 -4.58 13.58
C SER A 87 -5.85 -3.83 14.90
N PRO A 88 -4.91 -3.00 15.41
CA PRO A 88 -5.04 -2.34 16.70
C PRO A 88 -6.09 -1.22 16.76
N GLY A 89 -6.60 -0.75 15.61
CA GLY A 89 -7.61 0.30 15.56
C GLY A 89 -8.90 -0.12 16.28
N GLU A 90 -9.56 0.83 16.93
CA GLU A 90 -10.85 0.61 17.58
C GLU A 90 -11.94 0.22 16.58
N THR A 91 -12.86 -0.65 17.00
CA THR A 91 -14.04 -0.98 16.22
C THR A 91 -15.11 0.10 16.42
N ILE A 92 -15.56 0.68 15.33
CA ILE A 92 -16.55 1.77 15.30
C ILE A 92 -17.81 1.27 14.59
N ILE A 93 -18.98 1.53 15.16
CA ILE A 93 -20.27 1.35 14.49
C ILE A 93 -20.69 2.69 13.91
N TYR A 94 -20.91 2.73 12.61
CA TYR A 94 -21.35 3.90 11.89
C TYR A 94 -22.37 3.52 10.83
N GLU A 95 -23.51 4.16 10.82
CA GLU A 95 -24.63 3.85 9.90
C GLU A 95 -24.95 2.35 9.81
N GLY A 96 -24.97 1.68 10.97
CA GLY A 96 -25.29 0.24 11.06
C GLY A 96 -24.18 -0.71 10.57
N ARG A 97 -23.02 -0.19 10.17
CA ARG A 97 -21.87 -0.99 9.69
C ARG A 97 -20.69 -0.91 10.65
N LYS A 98 -19.89 -1.97 10.67
CA LYS A 98 -18.63 -2.02 11.44
C LYS A 98 -17.48 -1.42 10.64
N PHE A 99 -16.69 -0.60 11.31
CA PHE A 99 -15.44 -0.01 10.81
C PHE A 99 -14.32 -0.20 11.82
N LYS A 100 -13.09 -0.02 11.38
CA LYS A 100 -11.91 0.10 12.24
C LYS A 100 -11.34 1.51 12.10
N SER A 101 -10.95 2.11 13.21
CA SER A 101 -10.15 3.34 13.20
C SER A 101 -8.81 3.06 12.53
N TYR A 102 -8.37 3.97 11.67
CA TYR A 102 -7.11 3.87 10.96
C TYR A 102 -6.45 5.23 10.88
N ARG A 103 -5.23 5.35 11.40
CA ARG A 103 -4.50 6.62 11.45
C ARG A 103 -3.15 6.52 10.77
N GLY A 104 -2.74 7.62 10.11
CA GLY A 104 -1.41 7.78 9.55
C GLY A 104 -0.38 8.03 10.64
N MET A 105 0.84 7.55 10.46
CA MET A 105 1.96 7.84 11.35
C MET A 105 2.26 9.34 11.44
N GLY A 106 2.00 10.11 10.36
CA GLY A 106 2.12 11.56 10.31
C GLY A 106 0.87 12.32 10.75
N SER A 107 -0.15 11.66 11.30
CA SER A 107 -1.30 12.36 11.89
C SER A 107 -0.91 13.01 13.22
N VAL A 108 -1.62 14.07 13.60
CA VAL A 108 -1.38 14.75 14.90
C VAL A 108 -1.50 13.76 16.06
N GLU A 109 -2.47 12.85 16.00
CA GLU A 109 -2.71 11.84 17.02
C GLU A 109 -1.55 10.86 17.14
N ALA A 110 -0.99 10.40 16.02
CA ALA A 110 0.16 9.49 16.05
C ALA A 110 1.41 10.21 16.53
N MET A 111 1.65 11.44 16.09
CA MET A 111 2.80 12.25 16.50
C MET A 111 2.78 12.57 18.01
N LYS A 112 1.61 12.75 18.61
CA LYS A 112 1.48 12.91 20.08
C LYS A 112 1.92 11.67 20.84
N HIS A 113 1.90 10.49 20.23
CA HIS A 113 2.23 9.20 20.83
C HIS A 113 3.59 8.64 20.40
N GLY A 114 4.45 9.40 19.71
CA GLY A 114 5.84 9.02 19.51
C GLY A 114 6.38 8.99 18.08
N SER A 115 5.60 9.28 17.03
CA SER A 115 6.09 9.22 15.65
C SER A 115 6.66 10.54 15.10
N LYS A 116 6.97 11.51 15.97
CA LYS A 116 7.48 12.84 15.59
C LYS A 116 8.84 12.79 14.90
N ASP A 117 9.72 11.90 15.35
CA ASP A 117 11.07 11.67 14.85
C ASP A 117 11.07 11.40 13.34
N ARG A 118 10.13 10.56 12.89
CA ARG A 118 9.98 10.24 11.47
C ARG A 118 9.72 11.46 10.58
N TYR A 119 9.20 12.54 11.16
CA TYR A 119 8.82 13.78 10.46
C TYR A 119 9.71 14.97 10.84
N PHE A 120 10.89 14.71 11.43
CA PHE A 120 11.86 15.72 11.85
C PHE A 120 11.29 16.78 12.81
N GLN A 121 10.33 16.38 13.65
CA GLN A 121 9.62 17.25 14.58
C GLN A 121 9.80 16.86 16.04
N ASP A 122 10.87 16.17 16.38
CA ASP A 122 11.14 15.64 17.74
C ASP A 122 11.16 16.74 18.80
N ASN A 123 11.76 17.88 18.46
CA ASN A 123 11.93 19.02 19.36
C ASN A 123 10.66 19.86 19.54
N GLN A 124 9.56 19.53 18.83
CA GLN A 124 8.32 20.28 18.94
C GLN A 124 7.47 19.74 20.08
N SER A 125 7.41 20.50 21.18
CA SER A 125 6.59 20.19 22.36
C SER A 125 5.13 20.65 22.21
N ASP A 126 4.91 21.75 21.49
CA ASP A 126 3.57 22.30 21.27
C ASP A 126 2.87 21.56 20.12
N SER A 127 1.83 20.82 20.45
CA SER A 127 1.04 20.05 19.47
C SER A 127 0.33 20.92 18.40
N LYS A 128 0.12 22.21 18.69
CA LYS A 128 -0.46 23.16 17.72
C LYS A 128 0.51 23.60 16.64
N LYS A 129 1.81 23.40 16.87
CA LYS A 129 2.88 23.71 15.91
C LYS A 129 3.34 22.50 15.10
N LEU A 130 2.77 21.33 15.33
CA LEU A 130 3.04 20.16 14.50
C LEU A 130 2.47 20.37 13.09
N VAL A 131 3.24 19.96 12.09
CA VAL A 131 2.82 19.95 10.68
C VAL A 131 2.49 18.51 10.29
N PRO A 132 1.22 18.11 10.27
CA PRO A 132 0.86 16.72 9.99
C PRO A 132 1.01 16.39 8.50
N GLU A 133 1.49 15.19 8.25
CA GLU A 133 1.58 14.58 6.93
C GLU A 133 0.72 13.31 6.83
N GLY A 134 -0.32 13.23 7.61
CA GLY A 134 -1.25 12.12 7.64
C GLY A 134 -2.58 12.48 8.28
N VAL A 135 -3.58 11.67 8.02
CA VAL A 135 -4.94 11.84 8.53
C VAL A 135 -5.36 10.67 9.41
N VAL A 136 -6.43 10.88 10.19
CA VAL A 136 -7.17 9.81 10.86
C VAL A 136 -8.46 9.58 10.10
N GLY A 137 -8.79 8.32 9.87
CA GLY A 137 -10.00 7.91 9.20
C GLY A 137 -10.53 6.59 9.74
N ARG A 138 -11.48 6.02 9.03
CA ARG A 138 -12.01 4.69 9.28
C ARG A 138 -12.00 3.86 8.01
N VAL A 139 -11.80 2.57 8.16
CA VAL A 139 -11.88 1.58 7.07
C VAL A 139 -12.95 0.55 7.39
N PRO A 140 -13.65 -0.02 6.40
CA PRO A 140 -14.62 -1.08 6.64
C PRO A 140 -13.97 -2.25 7.38
N TYR A 141 -14.70 -2.83 8.34
CA TYR A 141 -14.30 -4.07 8.98
C TYR A 141 -14.34 -5.22 7.98
N LYS A 142 -13.27 -6.03 7.94
CA LYS A 142 -13.06 -7.07 6.91
C LYS A 142 -13.02 -8.50 7.44
N GLY A 143 -13.34 -8.71 8.72
CA GLY A 143 -13.21 -10.04 9.33
C GLY A 143 -11.80 -10.30 9.87
N THR A 144 -11.41 -11.57 9.92
CA THR A 144 -10.10 -12.00 10.42
C THR A 144 -8.98 -11.76 9.41
N LEU A 145 -7.76 -11.65 9.89
CA LEU A 145 -6.56 -11.57 9.03
C LEU A 145 -6.47 -12.79 8.11
N SER A 146 -6.80 -13.97 8.61
CA SER A 146 -6.78 -15.22 7.82
C SER A 146 -7.71 -15.15 6.61
N GLU A 147 -8.94 -14.66 6.78
CA GLU A 147 -9.91 -14.49 5.70
C GLU A 147 -9.42 -13.49 4.66
N VAL A 148 -8.86 -12.36 5.11
CA VAL A 148 -8.31 -11.33 4.22
C VAL A 148 -7.09 -11.85 3.46
N MET A 149 -6.17 -12.55 4.14
CA MET A 149 -5.00 -13.16 3.50
C MET A 149 -5.36 -14.23 2.48
N TYR A 150 -6.42 -15.00 2.73
CA TYR A 150 -6.91 -15.97 1.76
C TYR A 150 -7.30 -15.29 0.43
N GLN A 151 -8.02 -14.16 0.50
CA GLN A 151 -8.39 -13.38 -0.69
C GLN A 151 -7.16 -12.78 -1.38
N ILE A 152 -6.20 -12.26 -0.61
CA ILE A 152 -4.96 -11.68 -1.13
C ILE A 152 -4.14 -12.74 -1.88
N ILE A 153 -3.93 -13.91 -1.27
CA ILE A 153 -3.18 -15.01 -1.88
C ILE A 153 -3.92 -15.54 -3.12
N GLY A 154 -5.25 -15.63 -3.04
CA GLY A 154 -6.07 -16.03 -4.18
C GLY A 154 -5.91 -15.08 -5.37
N GLY A 155 -5.91 -13.77 -5.13
CA GLY A 155 -5.68 -12.76 -6.17
C GLY A 155 -4.29 -12.84 -6.79
N LEU A 156 -3.24 -13.05 -5.96
CA LEU A 156 -1.88 -13.25 -6.45
C LEU A 156 -1.78 -14.51 -7.34
N ARG A 157 -2.32 -15.63 -6.87
CA ARG A 157 -2.33 -16.89 -7.63
C ARG A 157 -3.09 -16.77 -8.95
N ALA A 158 -4.24 -16.09 -8.95
CA ALA A 158 -4.98 -15.82 -10.17
C ALA A 158 -4.15 -15.00 -11.16
N GLY A 159 -3.50 -13.91 -10.71
CA GLY A 159 -2.61 -13.12 -11.53
C GLY A 159 -1.45 -13.94 -12.13
N MET A 160 -0.81 -14.77 -11.32
CA MET A 160 0.23 -15.69 -11.77
C MET A 160 -0.29 -16.66 -12.83
N GLY A 161 -1.48 -17.23 -12.62
CA GLY A 161 -2.12 -18.15 -13.57
C GLY A 161 -2.38 -17.49 -14.94
N TYR A 162 -2.93 -16.27 -14.94
CA TYR A 162 -3.21 -15.55 -16.18
C TYR A 162 -1.96 -15.25 -17.03
N VAL A 163 -0.82 -14.99 -16.39
CA VAL A 163 0.44 -14.71 -17.10
C VAL A 163 1.32 -15.95 -17.27
N GLY A 164 0.85 -17.14 -16.87
CA GLY A 164 1.60 -18.38 -16.97
C GLY A 164 2.86 -18.44 -16.09
N ALA A 165 2.88 -17.74 -14.96
CA ALA A 165 4.00 -17.71 -14.04
C ALA A 165 3.87 -18.82 -12.96
N PRO A 166 4.68 -19.89 -12.98
CA PRO A 166 4.59 -20.98 -12.00
C PRO A 166 5.12 -20.57 -10.61
N ASP A 167 5.93 -19.53 -10.54
CA ASP A 167 6.55 -19.04 -9.31
C ASP A 167 6.72 -17.51 -9.35
N ILE A 168 7.10 -16.92 -8.21
CA ILE A 168 7.32 -15.48 -8.05
C ILE A 168 8.46 -14.97 -8.95
N LYS A 169 9.50 -15.75 -9.15
CA LYS A 169 10.64 -15.39 -10.02
C LYS A 169 10.19 -15.27 -11.49
N SER A 170 9.33 -16.17 -11.91
CA SER A 170 8.74 -16.13 -13.26
C SER A 170 7.78 -14.96 -13.43
N LEU A 171 7.01 -14.59 -12.38
CA LEU A 171 6.14 -13.44 -12.39
C LEU A 171 6.89 -12.12 -12.68
N LYS A 172 8.13 -11.99 -12.21
CA LYS A 172 9.00 -10.82 -12.49
C LYS A 172 9.39 -10.65 -13.96
N LYS A 173 9.08 -11.63 -14.82
CA LYS A 173 9.33 -11.55 -16.28
C LYS A 173 8.12 -11.01 -17.05
N SER A 174 7.01 -10.72 -16.36
CA SER A 174 5.81 -10.20 -16.98
C SER A 174 6.02 -8.79 -17.55
N THR A 175 5.30 -8.48 -18.62
CA THR A 175 5.33 -7.18 -19.27
C THR A 175 4.14 -6.32 -18.89
N PHE A 176 4.23 -5.03 -19.13
CA PHE A 176 3.21 -4.04 -18.81
C PHE A 176 2.85 -3.18 -20.00
N ILE A 177 1.63 -2.73 -20.00
CA ILE A 177 1.18 -1.65 -20.88
C ILE A 177 0.72 -0.47 -20.01
N ARG A 178 0.94 0.74 -20.50
CA ARG A 178 0.37 1.94 -19.88
C ARG A 178 -1.07 2.08 -20.37
N ILE A 179 -1.97 2.25 -19.41
CA ILE A 179 -3.39 2.53 -19.69
C ILE A 179 -3.72 3.98 -19.36
N THR A 180 -4.78 4.48 -20.00
CA THR A 180 -5.36 5.81 -19.73
C THR A 180 -6.46 5.73 -18.66
N ALA A 181 -7.07 6.87 -18.32
CA ALA A 181 -8.25 6.92 -17.46
C ALA A 181 -9.42 6.09 -18.04
N ALA A 182 -9.54 6.01 -19.39
CA ALA A 182 -10.55 5.16 -20.05
C ALA A 182 -10.26 3.67 -19.80
N GLY A 183 -9.03 3.21 -19.96
CA GLY A 183 -8.62 1.84 -19.64
C GLY A 183 -8.75 1.50 -18.16
N MET A 184 -8.54 2.48 -17.27
CA MET A 184 -8.78 2.29 -15.84
C MET A 184 -10.28 2.07 -15.56
N ARG A 185 -11.17 2.83 -16.20
CA ARG A 185 -12.62 2.66 -16.08
C ARG A 185 -13.07 1.29 -16.61
N GLU A 186 -12.57 0.86 -17.77
CA GLU A 186 -12.80 -0.46 -18.35
C GLU A 186 -12.36 -1.61 -17.43
N SER A 187 -11.28 -1.39 -16.66
CA SER A 187 -10.73 -2.39 -15.74
C SER A 187 -11.55 -2.61 -14.45
N HIS A 188 -12.56 -1.78 -14.21
CA HIS A 188 -13.48 -1.91 -13.08
C HIS A 188 -14.87 -2.32 -13.58
N PRO A 189 -15.71 -2.92 -12.71
CA PRO A 189 -17.12 -3.09 -13.05
C PRO A 189 -17.74 -1.77 -13.48
N HIS A 190 -18.33 -1.73 -14.66
CA HIS A 190 -18.94 -0.53 -15.25
C HIS A 190 -20.30 -0.88 -15.89
N ASP A 191 -21.14 0.14 -16.06
CA ASP A 191 -22.48 0.03 -16.66
C ASP A 191 -23.42 -0.94 -15.94
N VAL A 192 -23.16 -1.21 -14.65
CA VAL A 192 -23.99 -2.02 -13.77
C VAL A 192 -24.12 -1.35 -12.39
N SER A 193 -25.26 -1.55 -11.75
CA SER A 193 -25.44 -1.20 -10.33
C SER A 193 -25.07 -2.41 -9.47
N ILE A 194 -24.03 -2.27 -8.64
CA ILE A 194 -23.60 -3.35 -7.76
C ILE A 194 -24.63 -3.50 -6.64
N THR A 195 -25.33 -4.63 -6.63
CA THR A 195 -26.32 -4.96 -5.60
C THR A 195 -25.73 -5.81 -4.46
N ARG A 196 -24.57 -6.44 -4.70
CA ARG A 196 -23.84 -7.24 -3.72
C ARG A 196 -22.34 -7.10 -3.96
N GLU A 197 -21.62 -6.65 -2.94
CA GLU A 197 -20.16 -6.55 -2.99
C GLU A 197 -19.50 -7.94 -2.93
N ALA A 198 -18.33 -8.07 -3.58
CA ALA A 198 -17.49 -9.24 -3.44
C ALA A 198 -16.55 -9.09 -2.24
N PRO A 199 -16.09 -10.19 -1.61
CA PRO A 199 -15.18 -10.11 -0.46
C PRO A 199 -13.88 -9.37 -0.72
N ASN A 200 -13.45 -9.30 -1.98
CA ASN A 200 -12.21 -8.71 -2.45
C ASN A 200 -12.42 -7.45 -3.31
N TYR A 201 -13.65 -7.02 -3.48
CA TYR A 201 -14.00 -5.81 -4.23
C TYR A 201 -15.19 -5.10 -3.60
N SER A 202 -15.03 -3.82 -3.28
CA SER A 202 -16.10 -2.93 -2.85
C SER A 202 -16.13 -1.67 -3.73
N SER A 203 -17.30 -1.24 -4.11
CA SER A 203 -17.51 0.08 -4.69
C SER A 203 -17.34 1.13 -3.59
N LYS A 204 -16.49 2.13 -3.83
CA LYS A 204 -16.42 3.32 -2.98
C LYS A 204 -17.48 4.31 -3.40
#